data_af9457e8d9374d3916a6480764cf3b90
#
_entry.id   af9457e8d9374d3916a6480764cf3b90
#
_cell.length_a   1.000
_cell.length_b   1.000
_cell.length_c   1.000
_cell.angle_alpha   90.00
_cell.angle_beta   90.00
_cell.angle_gamma   90.00
#
_symmetry.space_group_name_H-M   'P 1'
#
loop_
_entity.id
_entity.type
_entity.pdbx_description
1 polymer ?
#
loop_
_entity_poly.entity_id
_entity_poly.type
_entity_poly.pdbx_seq_one_letter_code
_entity_poly.pdbx_strand_id
1 'polypeptide(L)'
;MGVEKRVIHTGRYALPLLILAVGAAALWPVRHALTAETIAALSPRQTFLAASFLVGLYALKSLSICFPMSALTAAGGLLFPFPLALAVNLCGTAVAQTIPFFLGRREQGGLEALAERYPRVAGICRAQAEDRWLSVFLLRLAGASPGDVVSLYLGASGTPCGVYLSAGLLGGLPRIACATVLGSALWQPGSPRFWLSLAAGGGLTALSAAVWLLRRRRRR
;
A
#
# COMPACT_ATOMS: atom_id res chain seq x y z
N MET A 1 -18.71 43.23 10.17
CA MET A 1 -19.04 41.87 9.73
C MET A 1 -17.73 41.27 9.20
N GLY A 2 -17.02 40.58 10.09
CA GLY A 2 -15.67 40.06 9.82
C GLY A 2 -15.77 38.69 9.22
N VAL A 3 -15.28 38.56 7.97
CA VAL A 3 -14.95 37.28 7.37
C VAL A 3 -13.61 36.84 7.97
N GLU A 4 -13.67 36.05 9.03
CA GLU A 4 -12.50 35.43 9.64
C GLU A 4 -11.93 34.44 8.62
N LYS A 5 -10.88 34.87 7.93
CA LYS A 5 -10.02 34.01 7.10
C LYS A 5 -9.44 32.95 8.02
N ARG A 6 -10.09 31.78 8.11
CA ARG A 6 -9.41 30.59 8.64
C ARG A 6 -8.20 30.33 7.75
N VAL A 7 -7.07 30.80 8.22
CA VAL A 7 -5.75 30.42 7.68
C VAL A 7 -5.67 28.89 7.83
N ILE A 8 -5.84 28.20 6.72
CA ILE A 8 -5.55 26.77 6.63
C ILE A 8 -4.11 26.66 7.08
N HIS A 9 -3.85 26.02 8.21
CA HIS A 9 -2.50 25.80 8.73
C HIS A 9 -1.72 24.91 7.78
N THR A 10 -1.21 25.49 6.73
CA THR A 10 -0.34 24.85 5.70
C THR A 10 0.89 24.19 6.34
N GLY A 11 1.33 24.69 7.51
CA GLY A 11 2.46 24.13 8.25
C GLY A 11 2.23 22.73 8.82
N ARG A 12 0.98 22.32 9.03
CA ARG A 12 0.64 21.01 9.63
C ARG A 12 0.81 19.85 8.63
N TYR A 13 0.61 20.14 7.33
CA TYR A 13 0.82 19.18 6.24
C TYR A 13 2.27 19.16 5.73
N ALA A 14 3.02 20.21 6.02
CA ALA A 14 4.40 20.34 5.54
C ALA A 14 5.31 19.25 6.12
N LEU A 15 5.17 18.89 7.39
CA LEU A 15 6.05 17.92 8.04
C LEU A 15 5.88 16.49 7.49
N PRO A 16 4.67 15.88 7.39
CA PRO A 16 4.53 14.55 6.81
C PRO A 16 4.86 14.52 5.31
N LEU A 17 4.54 15.57 4.56
CA LEU A 17 4.93 15.69 3.15
C LEU A 17 6.43 15.86 2.99
N LEU A 18 7.09 16.62 3.88
CA LEU A 18 8.53 16.79 3.89
C LEU A 18 9.23 15.44 4.18
N ILE A 19 8.77 14.71 5.18
CA ILE A 19 9.31 13.37 5.52
C ILE A 19 9.19 12.43 4.31
N LEU A 20 8.04 12.40 3.65
CA LEU A 20 7.82 11.59 2.46
C LEU A 20 8.69 12.06 1.28
N ALA A 21 8.83 13.36 1.09
CA ALA A 21 9.67 13.93 0.02
C ALA A 21 11.16 13.70 0.26
N VAL A 22 11.65 13.89 1.48
CA VAL A 22 13.04 13.62 1.86
C VAL A 22 13.35 12.13 1.76
N GLY A 23 12.45 11.26 2.25
CA GLY A 23 12.60 9.80 2.11
C GLY A 23 12.60 9.37 0.63
N ALA A 24 11.74 9.97 -0.20
CA ALA A 24 11.73 9.74 -1.63
C ALA A 24 13.02 10.20 -2.31
N ALA A 25 13.49 11.41 -1.99
CA ALA A 25 14.72 11.97 -2.53
C ALA A 25 15.97 11.17 -2.13
N ALA A 26 16.04 10.72 -0.88
CA ALA A 26 17.16 9.90 -0.38
C ALA A 26 17.26 8.52 -1.04
N LEU A 27 16.12 7.90 -1.38
CA LEU A 27 16.08 6.58 -2.01
C LEU A 27 16.01 6.64 -3.55
N TRP A 28 15.81 7.82 -4.12
CA TRP A 28 15.72 8.00 -5.57
C TRP A 28 16.94 7.46 -6.35
N PRO A 29 18.20 7.76 -5.96
CA PRO A 29 19.37 7.24 -6.69
C PRO A 29 19.52 5.72 -6.58
N VAL A 30 19.02 5.11 -5.50
CA VAL A 30 19.21 3.67 -5.22
C VAL A 30 18.02 2.82 -5.70
N ARG A 31 16.92 3.45 -6.16
CA ARG A 31 15.68 2.76 -6.54
C ARG A 31 15.86 1.66 -7.60
N HIS A 32 16.80 1.83 -8.52
CA HIS A 32 17.09 0.86 -9.58
C HIS A 32 17.93 -0.33 -9.09
N ALA A 33 18.66 -0.14 -7.98
CA ALA A 33 19.45 -1.21 -7.34
C ALA A 33 18.62 -2.03 -6.34
N LEU A 34 17.43 -1.54 -5.94
CA LEU A 34 16.54 -2.23 -4.98
C LEU A 34 15.67 -3.27 -5.70
N THR A 35 16.32 -4.27 -6.28
CA THR A 35 15.67 -5.46 -6.85
C THR A 35 15.42 -6.51 -5.78
N ALA A 36 14.52 -7.47 -6.06
CA ALA A 36 14.29 -8.59 -5.15
C ALA A 36 15.54 -9.39 -4.87
N GLU A 37 16.40 -9.56 -5.88
CA GLU A 37 17.68 -10.28 -5.82
C GLU A 37 18.68 -9.55 -4.91
N THR A 38 18.82 -8.23 -5.06
CA THR A 38 19.71 -7.42 -4.20
C THR A 38 19.29 -7.48 -2.75
N ILE A 39 17.98 -7.39 -2.47
CA ILE A 39 17.42 -7.50 -1.12
C ILE A 39 17.71 -8.91 -0.56
N ALA A 40 17.51 -9.95 -1.35
CA ALA A 40 17.79 -11.32 -0.95
C ALA A 40 19.28 -11.55 -0.68
N ALA A 41 20.17 -11.00 -1.51
CA ALA A 41 21.62 -11.10 -1.34
C ALA A 41 22.14 -10.41 -0.08
N LEU A 42 21.51 -9.30 0.33
CA LEU A 42 21.85 -8.56 1.55
C LEU A 42 21.23 -9.18 2.82
N SER A 43 20.34 -10.17 2.67
CA SER A 43 19.61 -10.77 3.79
C SER A 43 20.53 -11.65 4.64
N PRO A 44 20.41 -11.63 5.97
CA PRO A 44 21.10 -12.56 6.85
C PRO A 44 20.74 -14.02 6.56
N ARG A 45 21.70 -14.94 6.80
CA ARG A 45 21.47 -16.39 6.56
C ARG A 45 20.50 -17.02 7.55
N GLN A 46 20.37 -16.48 8.75
CA GLN A 46 19.45 -17.00 9.76
C GLN A 46 18.00 -16.57 9.45
N THR A 47 17.09 -17.52 9.40
CA THR A 47 15.69 -17.31 9.00
C THR A 47 14.98 -16.19 9.80
N PHE A 48 15.18 -16.17 11.13
CA PHE A 48 14.56 -15.15 11.98
C PHE A 48 15.12 -13.73 11.70
N LEU A 49 16.44 -13.62 11.57
CA LEU A 49 17.10 -12.35 11.25
C LEU A 49 16.71 -11.87 9.84
N ALA A 50 16.60 -12.78 8.88
CA ALA A 50 16.15 -12.47 7.54
C ALA A 50 14.70 -11.96 7.51
N ALA A 51 13.81 -12.59 8.28
CA ALA A 51 12.43 -12.14 8.42
C ALA A 51 12.35 -10.74 9.07
N SER A 52 13.10 -10.54 10.15
CA SER A 52 13.17 -9.24 10.85
C SER A 52 13.75 -8.14 9.95
N PHE A 53 14.81 -8.46 9.20
CA PHE A 53 15.40 -7.56 8.21
C PHE A 53 14.39 -7.16 7.14
N LEU A 54 13.66 -8.12 6.57
CA LEU A 54 12.67 -7.85 5.55
C LEU A 54 11.51 -6.99 6.11
N VAL A 55 10.99 -7.29 7.30
CA VAL A 55 9.97 -6.47 7.97
C VAL A 55 10.50 -5.06 8.27
N GLY A 56 11.77 -4.92 8.66
CA GLY A 56 12.45 -3.64 8.82
C GLY A 56 12.48 -2.82 7.51
N LEU A 57 12.76 -3.47 6.37
CA LEU A 57 12.69 -2.83 5.06
C LEU A 57 11.27 -2.39 4.69
N TYR A 58 10.24 -3.15 5.07
CA TYR A 58 8.84 -2.74 4.91
C TYR A 58 8.51 -1.49 5.76
N ALA A 59 9.04 -1.41 6.99
CA ALA A 59 8.92 -0.22 7.83
C ALA A 59 9.64 0.99 7.19
N LEU A 60 10.84 0.80 6.68
CA LEU A 60 11.59 1.84 5.97
C LEU A 60 10.86 2.29 4.69
N LYS A 61 10.28 1.35 3.94
CA LYS A 61 9.44 1.64 2.77
C LYS A 61 8.28 2.57 3.12
N SER A 62 7.67 2.43 4.30
CA SER A 62 6.53 3.26 4.68
C SER A 62 6.87 4.75 4.82
N LEU A 63 8.14 5.08 4.98
CA LEU A 63 8.65 6.46 5.00
C LEU A 63 8.98 6.99 3.59
N SER A 64 8.94 6.12 2.56
CA SER A 64 9.31 6.47 1.19
C SER A 64 8.32 5.90 0.17
N ILE A 65 7.69 6.79 -0.61
CA ILE A 65 6.79 6.41 -1.70
C ILE A 65 7.55 5.74 -2.87
N CYS A 66 8.85 5.97 -2.99
CA CYS A 66 9.65 5.50 -4.12
C CYS A 66 10.12 4.05 -4.00
N PHE A 67 9.98 3.40 -2.86
CA PHE A 67 10.42 2.02 -2.68
C PHE A 67 9.39 1.03 -3.25
N PRO A 68 9.77 0.16 -4.19
CA PRO A 68 8.81 -0.74 -4.83
C PRO A 68 8.37 -1.86 -3.89
N MET A 69 7.09 -1.83 -3.51
CA MET A 69 6.46 -2.85 -2.67
C MET A 69 6.60 -4.27 -3.26
N SER A 70 6.53 -4.36 -4.59
CA SER A 70 6.68 -5.62 -5.33
C SER A 70 8.05 -6.26 -5.15
N ALA A 71 9.13 -5.47 -5.08
CA ALA A 71 10.47 -5.98 -4.85
C ALA A 71 10.60 -6.62 -3.46
N LEU A 72 10.05 -6.01 -2.41
CA LEU A 72 10.03 -6.57 -1.06
C LEU A 72 9.24 -7.88 -1.00
N THR A 73 8.06 -7.89 -1.64
CA THR A 73 7.20 -9.08 -1.64
C THR A 73 7.84 -10.23 -2.40
N ALA A 74 8.49 -9.93 -3.54
CA ALA A 74 9.24 -10.93 -4.31
C ALA A 74 10.47 -11.42 -3.55
N ALA A 75 11.21 -10.54 -2.85
CA ALA A 75 12.36 -10.93 -2.02
C ALA A 75 11.94 -11.91 -0.91
N GLY A 76 10.77 -11.70 -0.28
CA GLY A 76 10.21 -12.66 0.67
C GLY A 76 9.99 -14.04 0.03
N GLY A 77 9.49 -14.08 -1.21
CA GLY A 77 9.31 -15.32 -1.97
C GLY A 77 10.63 -16.01 -2.37
N LEU A 78 11.70 -15.24 -2.56
CA LEU A 78 13.05 -15.77 -2.80
C LEU A 78 13.70 -16.37 -1.54
N LEU A 79 13.48 -15.70 -0.39
CA LEU A 79 14.17 -16.01 0.86
C LEU A 79 13.55 -17.19 1.62
N PHE A 80 12.21 -17.36 1.52
CA PHE A 80 11.48 -18.27 2.39
C PHE A 80 10.58 -19.24 1.61
N PRO A 81 10.29 -20.43 2.17
CA PRO A 81 9.21 -21.28 1.69
C PRO A 81 7.87 -20.50 1.68
N PHE A 82 7.00 -20.79 0.72
CA PHE A 82 5.78 -20.01 0.46
C PHE A 82 4.94 -19.67 1.70
N PRO A 83 4.61 -20.59 2.63
CA PRO A 83 3.80 -20.25 3.80
C PRO A 83 4.47 -19.20 4.70
N LEU A 84 5.78 -19.35 4.94
CA LEU A 84 6.55 -18.41 5.75
C LEU A 84 6.73 -17.08 5.02
N ALA A 85 7.04 -17.11 3.71
CA ALA A 85 7.13 -15.94 2.86
C ALA A 85 5.85 -15.11 2.89
N LEU A 86 4.70 -15.79 2.76
CA LEU A 86 3.39 -15.14 2.79
C LEU A 86 3.12 -14.49 4.16
N ALA A 87 3.43 -15.18 5.26
CA ALA A 87 3.27 -14.64 6.61
C ALA A 87 4.15 -13.42 6.85
N VAL A 88 5.44 -13.49 6.49
CA VAL A 88 6.39 -12.36 6.61
C VAL A 88 5.95 -11.19 5.74
N ASN A 89 5.54 -11.44 4.51
CA ASN A 89 5.06 -10.41 3.59
C ASN A 89 3.76 -9.74 4.07
N LEU A 90 2.83 -10.50 4.68
CA LEU A 90 1.62 -9.95 5.29
C LEU A 90 1.95 -9.08 6.51
N CYS A 91 2.82 -9.57 7.40
CA CYS A 91 3.30 -8.77 8.54
C CYS A 91 4.00 -7.49 8.07
N GLY A 92 4.92 -7.60 7.11
CA GLY A 92 5.62 -6.46 6.54
C GLY A 92 4.67 -5.47 5.89
N THR A 93 3.68 -5.96 5.15
CA THR A 93 2.63 -5.11 4.54
C THR A 93 1.81 -4.39 5.61
N ALA A 94 1.43 -5.07 6.69
CA ALA A 94 0.73 -4.45 7.81
C ALA A 94 1.55 -3.29 8.41
N VAL A 95 2.84 -3.53 8.67
CA VAL A 95 3.77 -2.51 9.18
C VAL A 95 3.89 -1.33 8.21
N ALA A 96 4.13 -1.62 6.92
CA ALA A 96 4.27 -0.59 5.90
C ALA A 96 3.03 0.29 5.74
N GLN A 97 1.85 -0.24 5.97
CA GLN A 97 0.58 0.48 5.86
C GLN A 97 0.24 1.29 7.12
N THR A 98 0.77 0.90 8.27
CA THR A 98 0.44 1.48 9.58
C THR A 98 0.89 2.93 9.69
N ILE A 99 2.09 3.27 9.26
CA ILE A 99 2.63 4.64 9.39
C ILE A 99 1.80 5.65 8.57
N PRO A 100 1.58 5.47 7.25
CA PRO A 100 0.76 6.41 6.49
C PRO A 100 -0.70 6.46 6.98
N PHE A 101 -1.24 5.36 7.51
CA PHE A 101 -2.56 5.37 8.12
C PHE A 101 -2.64 6.29 9.35
N PHE A 102 -1.69 6.18 10.29
CA PHE A 102 -1.67 7.03 11.47
C PHE A 102 -1.34 8.49 11.15
N LEU A 103 -0.51 8.74 10.14
CA LEU A 103 -0.30 10.09 9.62
C LEU A 103 -1.62 10.68 9.10
N GLY A 104 -2.38 9.92 8.29
CA GLY A 104 -3.70 10.35 7.83
C GLY A 104 -4.69 10.56 8.97
N ARG A 105 -4.64 9.73 10.02
CA ARG A 105 -5.53 9.84 11.17
C ARG A 105 -5.35 11.14 11.97
N ARG A 106 -4.16 11.72 11.93
CA ARG A 106 -3.90 13.03 12.55
C ARG A 106 -4.57 14.19 11.79
N GLU A 107 -4.99 13.94 10.54
CA GLU A 107 -5.52 14.94 9.62
C GLU A 107 -7.03 14.78 9.35
N GLN A 108 -7.79 14.16 10.27
CA GLN A 108 -9.24 13.90 10.10
C GLN A 108 -10.04 15.16 9.75
N GLY A 109 -9.79 16.26 10.43
CA GLY A 109 -10.48 17.54 10.16
C GLY A 109 -10.20 18.14 8.77
N GLY A 110 -9.07 17.79 8.16
CA GLY A 110 -8.71 18.24 6.81
C GLY A 110 -9.56 17.58 5.72
N LEU A 111 -9.88 16.29 5.88
CA LEU A 111 -10.72 15.57 4.92
C LEU A 111 -12.19 16.03 4.98
N GLU A 112 -12.70 16.32 6.18
CA GLU A 112 -14.04 16.86 6.38
C GLU A 112 -14.19 18.23 5.70
N ALA A 113 -13.23 19.14 5.92
CA ALA A 113 -13.20 20.44 5.26
C ALA A 113 -13.11 20.32 3.72
N LEU A 114 -12.40 19.28 3.22
CA LEU A 114 -12.31 18.99 1.78
C LEU A 114 -13.64 18.44 1.25
N ALA A 115 -14.31 17.59 2.01
CA ALA A 115 -15.62 17.04 1.65
C ALA A 115 -16.71 18.12 1.60
N GLU A 116 -16.68 19.10 2.49
CA GLU A 116 -17.57 20.27 2.45
C GLU A 116 -17.35 21.10 1.16
N ARG A 117 -16.12 21.24 0.72
CA ARG A 117 -15.75 22.05 -0.45
C ARG A 117 -15.96 21.33 -1.80
N TYR A 118 -15.82 20.01 -1.82
CA TYR A 118 -15.87 19.22 -3.05
C TYR A 118 -16.91 18.09 -2.96
N PRO A 119 -18.07 18.21 -3.69
CA PRO A 119 -19.15 17.21 -3.63
C PRO A 119 -18.73 15.79 -4.02
N ARG A 120 -17.70 15.65 -4.88
CA ARG A 120 -17.14 14.34 -5.27
C ARG A 120 -16.45 13.65 -4.11
N VAL A 121 -15.71 14.40 -3.27
CA VAL A 121 -15.07 13.88 -2.05
C VAL A 121 -16.13 13.46 -1.05
N ALA A 122 -17.15 14.30 -0.83
CA ALA A 122 -18.29 13.99 0.03
C ALA A 122 -19.02 12.70 -0.39
N GLY A 123 -19.18 12.47 -1.69
CA GLY A 123 -19.76 11.23 -2.23
C GLY A 123 -18.93 9.99 -1.91
N ILE A 124 -17.61 10.08 -2.00
CA ILE A 124 -16.70 8.98 -1.67
C ILE A 124 -16.73 8.69 -0.16
N CYS A 125 -16.68 9.73 0.66
CA CYS A 125 -16.75 9.58 2.12
C CYS A 125 -18.08 8.96 2.58
N ARG A 126 -19.21 9.35 1.98
CA ARG A 126 -20.52 8.75 2.26
C ARG A 126 -20.60 7.28 1.88
N ALA A 127 -20.18 6.93 0.66
CA ALA A 127 -20.17 5.54 0.18
C ALA A 127 -19.28 4.64 1.05
N GLN A 128 -18.20 5.19 1.63
CA GLN A 128 -17.34 4.47 2.55
C GLN A 128 -17.98 4.31 3.93
N ALA A 129 -18.79 5.28 4.37
CA ALA A 129 -19.44 5.25 5.68
C ALA A 129 -20.53 4.16 5.78
N GLU A 130 -21.18 3.80 4.67
CA GLU A 130 -22.24 2.77 4.62
C GLU A 130 -21.70 1.38 4.96
N ASP A 131 -20.56 0.99 4.38
CA ASP A 131 -19.86 -0.26 4.71
C ASP A 131 -18.35 -0.04 4.66
N ARG A 132 -17.79 0.28 5.82
CA ARG A 132 -16.36 0.60 5.95
C ARG A 132 -15.46 -0.60 5.64
N TRP A 133 -15.87 -1.81 6.07
CA TRP A 133 -15.06 -2.99 5.86
C TRP A 133 -14.97 -3.36 4.38
N LEU A 134 -16.13 -3.44 3.71
CA LEU A 134 -16.19 -3.77 2.28
C LEU A 134 -15.50 -2.70 1.43
N SER A 135 -15.65 -1.43 1.77
CA SER A 135 -15.00 -0.33 1.06
C SER A 135 -13.48 -0.42 1.13
N VAL A 136 -12.91 -0.69 2.32
CA VAL A 136 -11.46 -0.90 2.49
C VAL A 136 -10.99 -2.12 1.72
N PHE A 137 -11.72 -3.24 1.83
CA PHE A 137 -11.42 -4.47 1.11
C PHE A 137 -11.37 -4.25 -0.41
N LEU A 138 -12.40 -3.63 -0.98
CA LEU A 138 -12.46 -3.37 -2.42
C LEU A 138 -11.40 -2.39 -2.90
N LEU A 139 -11.09 -1.34 -2.12
CA LEU A 139 -10.01 -0.41 -2.44
C LEU A 139 -8.65 -1.10 -2.50
N ARG A 140 -8.41 -2.06 -1.60
CA ARG A 140 -7.17 -2.84 -1.55
C ARG A 140 -7.12 -3.93 -2.61
N LEU A 141 -8.22 -4.59 -2.87
CA LEU A 141 -8.35 -5.58 -3.94
C LEU A 141 -8.15 -4.93 -5.32
N ALA A 142 -8.78 -3.77 -5.54
CA ALA A 142 -8.68 -3.05 -6.79
C ALA A 142 -7.25 -2.58 -7.12
N GLY A 143 -6.44 -2.24 -6.12
CA GLY A 143 -5.04 -1.85 -6.32
C GLY A 143 -4.82 -0.66 -7.25
N ALA A 144 -5.87 0.12 -7.53
CA ALA A 144 -5.88 1.19 -8.53
C ALA A 144 -5.11 2.45 -8.12
N SER A 145 -4.71 2.54 -6.85
CA SER A 145 -4.00 3.70 -6.30
C SER A 145 -2.80 3.25 -5.48
N PRO A 146 -1.75 4.09 -5.35
CA PRO A 146 -0.63 3.81 -4.47
C PRO A 146 -1.12 3.50 -3.05
N GLY A 147 -0.65 2.38 -2.48
CA GLY A 147 -1.11 1.88 -1.19
C GLY A 147 -0.98 2.88 -0.04
N ASP A 148 0.03 3.74 -0.10
CA ASP A 148 0.31 4.76 0.92
C ASP A 148 -0.73 5.89 0.87
N VAL A 149 -1.16 6.30 -0.34
CA VAL A 149 -2.23 7.29 -0.53
C VAL A 149 -3.56 6.75 -0.01
N VAL A 150 -3.87 5.48 -0.29
CA VAL A 150 -5.06 4.82 0.25
C VAL A 150 -5.01 4.76 1.76
N SER A 151 -3.85 4.47 2.36
CA SER A 151 -3.66 4.43 3.80
C SER A 151 -3.87 5.80 4.47
N LEU A 152 -3.29 6.85 3.88
CA LEU A 152 -3.49 8.24 4.33
C LEU A 152 -4.97 8.62 4.31
N TYR A 153 -5.64 8.34 3.20
CA TYR A 153 -7.07 8.63 3.03
C TYR A 153 -7.92 7.88 4.07
N LEU A 154 -7.70 6.58 4.24
CA LEU A 154 -8.45 5.75 5.19
C LEU A 154 -8.21 6.17 6.64
N GLY A 155 -7.00 6.61 6.97
CA GLY A 155 -6.69 7.23 8.25
C GLY A 155 -7.47 8.53 8.47
N ALA A 156 -7.43 9.44 7.50
CA ALA A 156 -8.10 10.73 7.54
C ALA A 156 -9.64 10.61 7.58
N SER A 157 -10.21 9.55 7.00
CA SER A 157 -11.65 9.26 7.02
C SER A 157 -12.17 8.66 8.33
N GLY A 158 -11.34 8.57 9.37
CA GLY A 158 -11.73 8.03 10.67
C GLY A 158 -12.01 6.52 10.68
N THR A 159 -11.49 5.77 9.72
CA THR A 159 -11.64 4.30 9.66
C THR A 159 -11.04 3.65 10.92
N PRO A 160 -11.74 2.74 11.62
CA PRO A 160 -11.18 2.02 12.74
C PRO A 160 -9.96 1.17 12.31
N CYS A 161 -8.89 1.17 13.12
CA CYS A 161 -7.64 0.48 12.80
C CYS A 161 -7.83 -1.03 12.54
N GLY A 162 -8.70 -1.69 13.33
CA GLY A 162 -9.01 -3.11 13.14
C GLY A 162 -9.69 -3.40 11.80
N VAL A 163 -10.65 -2.57 11.40
CA VAL A 163 -11.30 -2.65 10.07
C VAL A 163 -10.30 -2.41 8.96
N TYR A 164 -9.46 -1.40 9.12
CA TYR A 164 -8.42 -1.04 8.15
C TYR A 164 -7.43 -2.18 7.92
N LEU A 165 -6.89 -2.78 9.00
CA LEU A 165 -5.90 -3.86 8.89
C LEU A 165 -6.54 -5.16 8.38
N SER A 166 -7.68 -5.59 8.95
CA SER A 166 -8.32 -6.85 8.55
C SER A 166 -8.79 -6.82 7.09
N ALA A 167 -9.59 -5.84 6.73
CA ALA A 167 -10.08 -5.70 5.35
C ALA A 167 -8.95 -5.38 4.37
N GLY A 168 -7.95 -4.59 4.83
CA GLY A 168 -6.81 -4.20 4.02
C GLY A 168 -5.89 -5.36 3.68
N LEU A 169 -5.57 -6.22 4.63
CA LEU A 169 -4.73 -7.40 4.42
C LEU A 169 -5.47 -8.45 3.59
N LEU A 170 -6.75 -8.73 3.90
CA LEU A 170 -7.56 -9.68 3.14
C LEU A 170 -7.75 -9.22 1.68
N GLY A 171 -8.03 -7.94 1.45
CA GLY A 171 -8.14 -7.38 0.10
C GLY A 171 -6.82 -7.39 -0.68
N GLY A 172 -5.69 -7.22 0.02
CA GLY A 172 -4.35 -7.28 -0.58
C GLY A 172 -3.79 -8.69 -0.76
N LEU A 173 -4.33 -9.68 -0.04
CA LEU A 173 -3.82 -11.05 0.04
C LEU A 173 -3.63 -11.71 -1.33
N PRO A 174 -4.57 -11.68 -2.29
CA PRO A 174 -4.38 -12.32 -3.59
C PRO A 174 -3.15 -11.76 -4.32
N ARG A 175 -2.98 -10.44 -4.30
CA ARG A 175 -1.85 -9.76 -4.95
C ARG A 175 -0.52 -10.06 -4.25
N ILE A 176 -0.52 -10.08 -2.92
CA ILE A 176 0.67 -10.42 -2.13
C ILE A 176 1.06 -11.88 -2.40
N ALA A 177 0.10 -12.80 -2.41
CA ALA A 177 0.35 -14.21 -2.72
C ALA A 177 0.94 -14.39 -4.13
N CYS A 178 0.34 -13.78 -5.16
CA CYS A 178 0.86 -13.82 -6.52
C CYS A 178 2.29 -13.28 -6.62
N ALA A 179 2.57 -12.13 -5.98
CA ALA A 179 3.90 -11.54 -5.99
C ALA A 179 4.92 -12.39 -5.21
N THR A 180 4.50 -13.07 -4.13
CA THR A 180 5.34 -14.00 -3.38
C THR A 180 5.69 -15.23 -4.22
N VAL A 181 4.70 -15.83 -4.91
CA VAL A 181 4.94 -16.97 -5.82
C VAL A 181 5.82 -16.55 -6.99
N LEU A 182 5.59 -15.37 -7.57
CA LEU A 182 6.45 -14.83 -8.62
C LEU A 182 7.90 -14.70 -8.13
N GLY A 183 8.09 -14.19 -6.91
CA GLY A 183 9.41 -14.11 -6.29
C GLY A 183 10.11 -15.46 -6.21
N SER A 184 9.43 -16.51 -5.72
CA SER A 184 9.99 -17.87 -5.64
C SER A 184 10.31 -18.47 -7.00
N ALA A 185 9.68 -18.00 -8.07
CA ALA A 185 9.85 -18.49 -9.42
C ALA A 185 10.83 -17.65 -10.26
N LEU A 186 11.41 -16.57 -9.74
CA LEU A 186 12.34 -15.68 -10.47
C LEU A 186 13.56 -16.42 -11.00
N TRP A 187 14.05 -17.42 -10.28
CA TRP A 187 15.18 -18.25 -10.71
C TRP A 187 14.82 -19.28 -11.80
N GLN A 188 13.55 -19.45 -12.12
CA GLN A 188 13.04 -20.40 -13.11
C GLN A 188 12.02 -19.74 -14.04
N PRO A 189 12.41 -18.77 -14.88
CA PRO A 189 11.49 -18.00 -15.72
C PRO A 189 10.76 -18.85 -16.78
N GLY A 190 11.21 -20.08 -17.04
CA GLY A 190 10.52 -21.05 -17.89
C GLY A 190 9.50 -21.92 -17.17
N SER A 191 9.36 -21.82 -15.85
CA SER A 191 8.47 -22.70 -15.11
C SER A 191 6.98 -22.31 -15.29
N PRO A 192 6.06 -23.30 -15.30
CA PRO A 192 4.62 -23.01 -15.33
C PRO A 192 4.16 -22.12 -14.17
N ARG A 193 4.81 -22.22 -13.00
CA ARG A 193 4.54 -21.41 -11.81
C ARG A 193 4.84 -19.93 -12.04
N PHE A 194 5.91 -19.61 -12.77
CA PHE A 194 6.25 -18.24 -13.14
C PHE A 194 5.15 -17.62 -14.01
N TRP A 195 4.76 -18.29 -15.08
CA TRP A 195 3.75 -17.80 -16.00
C TRP A 195 2.35 -17.72 -15.37
N LEU A 196 2.01 -18.70 -14.53
CA LEU A 196 0.72 -18.71 -13.83
C LEU A 196 0.62 -17.55 -12.83
N SER A 197 1.67 -17.27 -12.04
CA SER A 197 1.68 -16.17 -11.08
C SER A 197 1.69 -14.80 -11.77
N LEU A 198 2.39 -14.69 -12.89
CA LEU A 198 2.40 -13.47 -13.71
C LEU A 198 1.01 -13.21 -14.32
N ALA A 199 0.39 -14.25 -14.89
CA ALA A 199 -0.95 -14.17 -15.45
C ALA A 199 -2.01 -13.85 -14.39
N ALA A 200 -1.94 -14.49 -13.21
CA ALA A 200 -2.86 -14.23 -12.11
C ALA A 200 -2.72 -12.81 -11.56
N GLY A 201 -1.48 -12.33 -11.32
CA GLY A 201 -1.22 -10.98 -10.87
C GLY A 201 -1.62 -9.91 -11.90
N GLY A 202 -1.29 -10.14 -13.17
CA GLY A 202 -1.69 -9.28 -14.29
C GLY A 202 -3.21 -9.27 -14.48
N GLY A 203 -3.85 -10.44 -14.41
CA GLY A 203 -5.31 -10.59 -14.50
C GLY A 203 -6.05 -9.86 -13.40
N LEU A 204 -5.61 -9.97 -12.15
CA LEU A 204 -6.16 -9.21 -11.01
C LEU A 204 -6.06 -7.71 -11.22
N THR A 205 -4.91 -7.24 -11.72
CA THR A 205 -4.70 -5.81 -12.00
C THR A 205 -5.60 -5.34 -13.14
N ALA A 206 -5.68 -6.11 -14.23
CA ALA A 206 -6.53 -5.81 -15.38
C ALA A 206 -8.02 -5.81 -15.01
N LEU A 207 -8.49 -6.81 -14.24
CA LEU A 207 -9.85 -6.89 -13.74
C LEU A 207 -10.21 -5.69 -12.86
N SER A 208 -9.31 -5.31 -11.96
CA SER A 208 -9.47 -4.14 -11.10
C SER A 208 -9.58 -2.85 -11.90
N ALA A 209 -8.72 -2.68 -12.90
CA ALA A 209 -8.75 -1.53 -13.82
C ALA A 209 -10.05 -1.51 -14.62
N ALA A 210 -10.50 -2.66 -15.15
CA ALA A 210 -11.75 -2.79 -15.89
C ALA A 210 -12.97 -2.43 -15.04
N VAL A 211 -13.06 -2.96 -13.81
CA VAL A 211 -14.15 -2.63 -12.86
C VAL A 211 -14.16 -1.13 -12.55
N TRP A 212 -12.99 -0.53 -12.34
CA TRP A 212 -12.88 0.90 -12.08
C TRP A 212 -13.35 1.75 -13.29
N LEU A 213 -12.94 1.38 -14.51
CA LEU A 213 -13.35 2.06 -15.75
C LEU A 213 -14.85 1.93 -16.00
N LEU A 214 -15.44 0.74 -15.81
CA LEU A 214 -16.86 0.49 -15.98
C LEU A 214 -17.70 1.30 -14.98
N ARG A 215 -17.27 1.37 -13.71
CA ARG A 215 -17.93 2.21 -12.69
C ARG A 215 -17.84 3.69 -13.02
N ARG A 216 -16.72 4.14 -13.59
CA ARG A 216 -16.54 5.54 -14.02
C ARG A 216 -17.47 5.89 -15.20
N ARG A 217 -17.70 4.95 -16.13
CA ARG A 217 -18.63 5.14 -17.26
C ARG A 217 -20.10 5.21 -16.81
N ARG A 218 -20.50 4.42 -15.83
CA ARG A 218 -21.88 4.44 -15.29
C ARG A 218 -22.23 5.69 -14.46
N ARG A 219 -21.23 6.47 -14.07
CA ARG A 219 -21.41 7.72 -13.28
C ARG A 219 -21.34 8.99 -14.14
N ARG A 220 -21.15 8.86 -15.46
CA ARG A 220 -21.29 9.94 -16.45
C ARG A 220 -22.65 9.84 -17.15
#